data_e00873b57547df758e9f3e2dbce51c52
#
_entry.id   e00873b57547df758e9f3e2dbce51c52
#
_cell.length_a   1.000
_cell.length_b   1.000
_cell.length_c   1.000
_cell.angle_alpha   90.00
_cell.angle_beta   90.00
_cell.angle_gamma   90.00
#
_symmetry.space_group_name_H-M   'P 1'
#
loop_
_entity.id
_entity.type
_entity.pdbx_description
1 polymer ?
#
loop_
_entity_poly.entity_id
_entity_poly.type
_entity_poly.pdbx_seq_one_letter_code
_entity_poly.pdbx_strand_id
1 'polypeptide(L)'
;MYENITLDSIEHMGTYEEFVKMYKEGEQYKKDITGDTLLWTALCNTNNEEKYKIANFLINKGADVKFINKEGLSLFFPLFSHGRDDIVKTTILCKTLLEKGADITLLYKPYNTVMFKNIFNYDNVPEIEMMSLYELIFAQPGLKLLVKDKWGLTLLDFAKKAGRYIGVKYIEDYIRKYNLTNE
;
A
#
# COMPACT_ATOMS: atom_id res chain seq x y z
N MET A 1 -5.37 25.00 24.66
CA MET A 1 -3.95 25.06 24.27
C MET A 1 -3.72 24.03 23.19
N TYR A 2 -4.12 24.36 21.92
CA TYR A 2 -3.97 23.50 20.71
C TYR A 2 -3.34 24.39 19.62
N GLU A 3 -2.16 24.96 19.93
CA GLU A 3 -1.58 26.04 19.12
C GLU A 3 -0.78 25.58 17.89
N ASN A 4 -0.67 24.29 17.59
CA ASN A 4 0.07 23.84 16.40
C ASN A 4 -0.45 22.52 15.80
N ILE A 5 -1.78 22.38 15.63
CA ILE A 5 -2.30 21.27 14.84
C ILE A 5 -2.10 21.68 13.36
N THR A 6 -1.23 20.96 12.67
CA THR A 6 -1.02 21.12 11.23
C THR A 6 -1.87 20.09 10.47
N LEU A 7 -2.11 20.34 9.20
CA LEU A 7 -2.82 19.37 8.36
C LEU A 7 -2.10 18.01 8.34
N ASP A 8 -0.76 18.02 8.30
CA ASP A 8 0.08 16.81 8.35
C ASP A 8 -0.12 16.00 9.64
N SER A 9 -0.33 16.66 10.79
CA SER A 9 -0.59 15.95 12.05
C SER A 9 -1.99 15.34 12.10
N ILE A 10 -2.98 15.98 11.48
CA ILE A 10 -4.36 15.48 11.44
C ILE A 10 -4.49 14.29 10.51
N GLU A 11 -3.87 14.31 9.32
CA GLU A 11 -3.92 13.19 8.39
C GLU A 11 -3.20 11.95 8.92
N HIS A 12 -2.24 12.13 9.84
CA HIS A 12 -1.52 11.03 10.47
C HIS A 12 -2.26 10.42 11.67
N MET A 13 -2.94 11.24 12.49
CA MET A 13 -3.56 10.82 13.74
C MET A 13 -4.93 11.44 14.03
N GLY A 14 -5.42 12.38 13.21
CA GLY A 14 -6.66 13.10 13.41
C GLY A 14 -7.88 12.41 12.78
N THR A 15 -9.03 13.07 12.90
CA THR A 15 -10.28 12.63 12.30
C THR A 15 -10.49 13.24 10.91
N TYR A 16 -11.29 12.56 10.09
CA TYR A 16 -11.68 13.06 8.78
C TYR A 16 -12.37 14.43 8.85
N GLU A 17 -13.22 14.63 9.87
CA GLU A 17 -13.93 15.89 10.09
C GLU A 17 -12.97 17.06 10.38
N GLU A 18 -11.93 16.82 11.19
CA GLU A 18 -10.88 17.81 11.47
C GLU A 18 -10.07 18.10 10.20
N PHE A 19 -9.68 17.04 9.49
CA PHE A 19 -8.95 17.14 8.23
C PHE A 19 -9.71 18.01 7.20
N VAL A 20 -11.00 17.73 6.96
CA VAL A 20 -11.80 18.48 5.99
C VAL A 20 -11.96 19.95 6.38
N LYS A 21 -12.09 20.27 7.68
CA LYS A 21 -12.16 21.67 8.16
C LYS A 21 -10.89 22.48 7.88
N MET A 22 -9.74 21.81 7.89
CA MET A 22 -8.44 22.49 7.68
C MET A 22 -7.98 22.45 6.23
N TYR A 23 -8.47 21.48 5.45
CA TYR A 23 -8.09 21.31 4.06
C TYR A 23 -8.42 22.54 3.20
N LYS A 24 -7.46 22.94 2.36
CA LYS A 24 -7.65 23.98 1.35
C LYS A 24 -7.38 23.38 -0.03
N GLU A 25 -8.15 23.83 -1.02
CA GLU A 25 -7.98 23.37 -2.40
C GLU A 25 -6.54 23.63 -2.89
N GLY A 26 -5.93 22.60 -3.51
CA GLY A 26 -4.54 22.64 -3.97
C GLY A 26 -3.55 21.98 -3.00
N GLU A 27 -3.92 21.70 -1.75
CA GLU A 27 -3.02 21.07 -0.79
C GLU A 27 -2.74 19.60 -1.13
N GLN A 28 -3.64 18.92 -1.83
CA GLN A 28 -3.43 17.55 -2.33
C GLN A 28 -2.21 17.42 -3.28
N TYR A 29 -1.68 18.54 -3.80
CA TYR A 29 -0.50 18.57 -4.66
C TYR A 29 0.78 18.98 -3.93
N LYS A 30 0.66 19.44 -2.70
CA LYS A 30 1.82 19.88 -1.91
C LYS A 30 2.59 18.69 -1.37
N LYS A 31 3.86 18.94 -1.09
CA LYS A 31 4.75 18.02 -0.37
C LYS A 31 5.18 18.70 0.92
N ASP A 32 5.31 17.90 1.97
CA ASP A 32 5.86 18.34 3.23
C ASP A 32 7.39 18.54 3.17
N ILE A 33 8.01 18.84 4.31
CA ILE A 33 9.47 19.04 4.43
C ILE A 33 10.27 17.78 4.13
N THR A 34 9.67 16.59 4.30
CA THR A 34 10.27 15.30 3.96
C THR A 34 10.12 14.98 2.48
N GLY A 35 9.21 15.66 1.80
CA GLY A 35 8.88 15.48 0.39
C GLY A 35 7.75 14.50 0.16
N ASP A 36 7.05 14.10 1.23
CA ASP A 36 5.88 13.24 1.17
C ASP A 36 4.62 14.06 0.85
N THR A 37 3.61 13.40 0.27
CA THR A 37 2.32 14.02 -0.06
C THR A 37 1.30 13.75 1.03
N LEU A 38 0.24 14.58 1.12
CA LEU A 38 -0.87 14.33 2.04
C LEU A 38 -1.47 12.92 1.86
N LEU A 39 -1.56 12.42 0.63
CA LEU A 39 -2.05 11.06 0.38
C LEU A 39 -1.12 9.99 0.95
N TRP A 40 0.20 10.18 0.86
CA TRP A 40 1.18 9.28 1.47
C TRP A 40 0.98 9.22 2.99
N THR A 41 0.92 10.40 3.64
CA THR A 41 0.78 10.48 5.10
C THR A 41 -0.57 9.94 5.57
N ALA A 42 -1.65 10.20 4.82
CA ALA A 42 -2.97 9.61 5.10
C ALA A 42 -2.95 8.07 5.10
N LEU A 43 -2.18 7.46 4.20
CA LEU A 43 -2.00 6.01 4.16
C LEU A 43 -1.16 5.47 5.32
N CYS A 44 -0.35 6.30 5.96
CA CYS A 44 0.37 5.99 7.19
C CYS A 44 -0.49 6.13 8.45
N ASN A 45 -1.71 6.63 8.37
CA ASN A 45 -2.59 6.81 9.52
C ASN A 45 -2.93 5.46 10.17
N THR A 46 -2.74 5.36 11.49
CA THR A 46 -3.00 4.13 12.26
C THR A 46 -4.47 3.96 12.65
N ASN A 47 -5.29 5.02 12.52
CA ASN A 47 -6.74 4.94 12.66
C ASN A 47 -7.34 4.48 11.33
N ASN A 48 -7.70 3.21 11.23
CA ASN A 48 -8.18 2.61 10.01
C ASN A 48 -9.41 3.31 9.41
N GLU A 49 -10.37 3.75 10.22
CA GLU A 49 -11.56 4.42 9.71
C GLU A 49 -11.20 5.74 9.01
N GLU A 50 -10.35 6.53 9.64
CA GLU A 50 -9.96 7.85 9.16
C GLU A 50 -9.01 7.77 7.97
N LYS A 51 -8.07 6.81 7.99
CA LYS A 51 -7.16 6.51 6.87
C LYS A 51 -7.90 6.40 5.54
N TYR A 52 -8.92 5.56 5.48
CA TYR A 52 -9.63 5.32 4.21
C TYR A 52 -10.49 6.51 3.80
N LYS A 53 -11.09 7.23 4.75
CA LYS A 53 -11.88 8.44 4.47
C LYS A 53 -11.01 9.54 3.90
N ILE A 54 -9.88 9.83 4.56
CA ILE A 54 -8.95 10.89 4.15
C ILE A 54 -8.29 10.52 2.81
N ALA A 55 -7.81 9.29 2.64
CA ALA A 55 -7.22 8.85 1.38
C ALA A 55 -8.19 8.96 0.20
N ASN A 56 -9.43 8.48 0.36
CA ASN A 56 -10.45 8.59 -0.68
C ASN A 56 -10.80 10.04 -1.00
N PHE A 57 -10.90 10.91 0.01
CA PHE A 57 -11.12 12.33 -0.21
C PHE A 57 -10.01 12.94 -1.06
N LEU A 58 -8.74 12.70 -0.70
CA LEU A 58 -7.59 13.23 -1.42
C LEU A 58 -7.51 12.70 -2.86
N ILE A 59 -7.79 11.42 -3.06
CA ILE A 59 -7.84 10.80 -4.39
C ILE A 59 -8.95 11.43 -5.24
N ASN A 60 -10.12 11.70 -4.67
CA ASN A 60 -11.22 12.38 -5.35
C ASN A 60 -10.90 13.84 -5.67
N LYS A 61 -10.04 14.48 -4.89
CA LYS A 61 -9.48 15.81 -5.13
C LYS A 61 -8.34 15.82 -6.16
N GLY A 62 -7.97 14.67 -6.71
CA GLY A 62 -6.94 14.56 -7.74
C GLY A 62 -5.52 14.43 -7.21
N ALA A 63 -5.33 13.97 -5.97
CA ALA A 63 -4.00 13.67 -5.46
C ALA A 63 -3.24 12.70 -6.38
N ASP A 64 -1.92 12.88 -6.49
CA ASP A 64 -1.08 12.07 -7.36
C ASP A 64 -0.94 10.63 -6.81
N VAL A 65 -1.65 9.70 -7.42
CA VAL A 65 -1.60 8.27 -7.06
C VAL A 65 -0.34 7.57 -7.58
N LYS A 66 0.41 8.19 -8.48
CA LYS A 66 1.69 7.67 -9.00
C LYS A 66 2.88 8.13 -8.19
N PHE A 67 2.62 8.82 -7.09
CA PHE A 67 3.65 9.34 -6.21
C PHE A 67 4.62 8.24 -5.74
N ILE A 68 5.90 8.57 -5.80
CA ILE A 68 7.00 7.77 -5.24
C ILE A 68 7.81 8.72 -4.36
N ASN A 69 8.05 8.32 -3.12
CA ASN A 69 8.79 9.15 -2.19
C ASN A 69 10.31 9.13 -2.46
N LYS A 70 11.08 9.89 -1.69
CA LYS A 70 12.54 9.99 -1.84
C LYS A 70 13.29 8.67 -1.61
N GLU A 71 12.66 7.75 -0.88
CA GLU A 71 13.21 6.41 -0.63
C GLU A 71 12.88 5.42 -1.74
N GLY A 72 12.10 5.82 -2.74
CA GLY A 72 11.65 4.97 -3.84
C GLY A 72 10.45 4.10 -3.51
N LEU A 73 9.67 4.47 -2.48
CA LEU A 73 8.48 3.76 -2.06
C LEU A 73 7.24 4.34 -2.74
N SER A 74 6.39 3.48 -3.30
CA SER A 74 5.07 3.84 -3.85
C SER A 74 3.99 3.80 -2.77
N LEU A 75 2.79 4.31 -3.07
CA LEU A 75 1.64 4.32 -2.16
C LEU A 75 1.20 2.91 -1.68
N PHE A 76 1.57 1.86 -2.40
CA PHE A 76 1.30 0.48 -1.95
C PHE A 76 2.13 0.08 -0.71
N PHE A 77 3.26 0.72 -0.49
CA PHE A 77 4.06 0.44 0.70
C PHE A 77 3.32 0.86 1.99
N PRO A 78 2.91 2.14 2.20
CA PRO A 78 2.16 2.52 3.40
C PRO A 78 0.77 1.86 3.44
N LEU A 79 0.11 1.64 2.29
CA LEU A 79 -1.19 0.96 2.25
C LEU A 79 -1.15 -0.42 2.92
N PHE A 80 -0.07 -1.18 2.74
CA PHE A 80 0.08 -2.54 3.26
C PHE A 80 0.98 -2.65 4.50
N SER A 81 1.43 -1.52 5.07
CA SER A 81 2.39 -1.55 6.18
C SER A 81 1.79 -1.94 7.53
N HIS A 82 0.49 -1.81 7.69
CA HIS A 82 -0.19 -2.04 8.96
C HIS A 82 -1.00 -3.34 8.88
N GLY A 83 -0.49 -4.43 9.45
CA GLY A 83 -1.11 -5.76 9.41
C GLY A 83 -2.46 -5.89 10.18
N ARG A 84 -3.03 -4.78 10.66
CA ARG A 84 -4.34 -4.71 11.35
C ARG A 84 -5.38 -3.95 10.54
N ASP A 85 -5.11 -3.68 9.29
CA ASP A 85 -5.99 -2.94 8.40
C ASP A 85 -7.30 -3.72 8.12
N ASP A 86 -8.39 -2.99 7.89
CA ASP A 86 -9.62 -3.55 7.36
C ASP A 86 -9.36 -4.05 5.93
N ILE A 87 -9.37 -5.37 5.76
CA ILE A 87 -8.98 -6.00 4.50
C ILE A 87 -9.92 -5.64 3.34
N VAL A 88 -11.20 -5.43 3.63
CA VAL A 88 -12.19 -5.05 2.60
C VAL A 88 -11.90 -3.63 2.11
N LYS A 89 -11.73 -2.70 3.03
CA LYS A 89 -11.40 -1.30 2.69
C LYS A 89 -10.03 -1.20 2.03
N THR A 90 -9.04 -1.96 2.51
CA THR A 90 -7.70 -2.05 1.88
C THR A 90 -7.81 -2.53 0.44
N THR A 91 -8.60 -3.57 0.19
CA THR A 91 -8.80 -4.11 -1.16
C THR A 91 -9.46 -3.07 -2.09
N ILE A 92 -10.49 -2.38 -1.60
CA ILE A 92 -11.18 -1.31 -2.37
C ILE A 92 -10.20 -0.18 -2.70
N LEU A 93 -9.41 0.26 -1.73
CA LEU A 93 -8.45 1.34 -1.95
C LEU A 93 -7.30 0.92 -2.86
N CYS A 94 -6.79 -0.32 -2.72
CA CYS A 94 -5.84 -0.91 -3.64
C CYS A 94 -6.36 -0.91 -5.09
N LYS A 95 -7.60 -1.34 -5.30
CA LYS A 95 -8.27 -1.31 -6.60
C LYS A 95 -8.34 0.11 -7.16
N THR A 96 -8.76 1.08 -6.35
CA THR A 96 -8.84 2.49 -6.76
C THR A 96 -7.47 3.04 -7.19
N LEU A 97 -6.41 2.73 -6.45
CA LEU A 97 -5.05 3.15 -6.80
C LEU A 97 -4.60 2.55 -8.15
N LEU A 98 -4.85 1.25 -8.36
CA LEU A 98 -4.53 0.55 -9.61
C LEU A 98 -5.30 1.13 -10.80
N GLU A 99 -6.60 1.32 -10.69
CA GLU A 99 -7.45 1.90 -11.73
C GLU A 99 -7.04 3.31 -12.12
N LYS A 100 -6.48 4.07 -11.18
CA LYS A 100 -5.94 5.42 -11.41
C LYS A 100 -4.47 5.42 -11.87
N GLY A 101 -3.86 4.25 -12.06
CA GLY A 101 -2.55 4.07 -12.67
C GLY A 101 -1.38 4.09 -11.70
N ALA A 102 -1.59 3.83 -10.42
CA ALA A 102 -0.49 3.53 -9.50
C ALA A 102 0.21 2.22 -9.91
N ASP A 103 1.54 2.19 -9.85
CA ASP A 103 2.35 1.05 -10.29
C ASP A 103 2.72 0.13 -9.12
N ILE A 104 2.09 -1.06 -9.06
CA ILE A 104 2.36 -2.08 -8.06
C ILE A 104 3.59 -2.94 -8.38
N THR A 105 4.12 -2.84 -9.61
CA THR A 105 5.26 -3.67 -10.06
C THR A 105 6.61 -3.14 -9.57
N LEU A 106 6.63 -1.96 -8.98
CA LEU A 106 7.83 -1.32 -8.46
C LEU A 106 8.45 -2.13 -7.32
N LEU A 107 9.79 -2.11 -7.27
CA LEU A 107 10.55 -2.69 -6.17
C LEU A 107 11.04 -1.59 -5.23
N TYR A 108 11.01 -1.88 -3.93
CA TYR A 108 11.74 -1.11 -2.94
C TYR A 108 13.22 -1.46 -3.05
N LYS A 109 13.98 -0.62 -3.75
CA LYS A 109 15.38 -0.88 -4.14
C LYS A 109 16.31 -1.25 -2.98
N PRO A 110 16.30 -0.55 -1.81
CA PRO A 110 17.20 -0.88 -0.70
C PRO A 110 17.08 -2.31 -0.18
N TYR A 111 15.90 -2.91 -0.31
CA TYR A 111 15.63 -4.29 0.13
C TYR A 111 15.38 -5.24 -1.04
N ASN A 112 15.30 -4.72 -2.25
CA ASN A 112 15.01 -5.46 -3.47
C ASN A 112 13.74 -6.33 -3.33
N THR A 113 12.66 -5.74 -2.84
CA THR A 113 11.41 -6.45 -2.55
C THR A 113 10.19 -5.74 -3.14
N VAL A 114 9.14 -6.49 -3.41
CA VAL A 114 7.87 -5.94 -3.91
C VAL A 114 7.19 -5.09 -2.84
N MET A 115 6.49 -4.02 -3.24
CA MET A 115 5.85 -3.06 -2.34
C MET A 115 4.72 -3.68 -1.50
N PHE A 116 4.12 -4.77 -1.98
CA PHE A 116 3.00 -5.46 -1.32
C PHE A 116 3.40 -6.67 -0.47
N LYS A 117 4.70 -6.91 -0.23
CA LYS A 117 5.19 -8.04 0.57
C LYS A 117 4.48 -8.18 1.92
N ASN A 118 4.17 -7.05 2.56
CA ASN A 118 3.60 -7.03 3.91
C ASN A 118 2.18 -7.59 4.02
N ILE A 119 1.45 -7.79 2.90
CA ILE A 119 0.14 -8.47 2.96
C ILE A 119 0.23 -9.89 3.56
N PHE A 120 1.39 -10.53 3.50
CA PHE A 120 1.63 -11.85 4.09
C PHE A 120 1.87 -11.80 5.61
N ASN A 121 1.99 -10.60 6.21
CA ASN A 121 2.13 -10.38 7.66
C ASN A 121 0.80 -10.01 8.35
N TYR A 122 -0.34 -10.16 7.67
CA TYR A 122 -1.66 -9.85 8.24
C TYR A 122 -2.14 -10.99 9.15
N ASP A 123 -1.42 -11.23 10.25
CA ASP A 123 -1.64 -12.39 11.13
C ASP A 123 -3.02 -12.40 11.80
N ASN A 124 -3.66 -11.24 11.93
CA ASN A 124 -5.00 -11.10 12.52
C ASN A 124 -6.15 -11.27 11.51
N VAL A 125 -5.85 -11.50 10.24
CA VAL A 125 -6.84 -11.70 9.19
C VAL A 125 -6.78 -13.15 8.73
N PRO A 126 -7.89 -13.91 8.82
CA PRO A 126 -7.97 -15.24 8.23
C PRO A 126 -7.59 -15.20 6.75
N GLU A 127 -6.72 -16.09 6.30
CA GLU A 127 -6.19 -16.02 4.94
C GLU A 127 -7.28 -16.10 3.85
N ILE A 128 -8.38 -16.77 4.16
CA ILE A 128 -9.52 -16.85 3.25
C ILE A 128 -10.14 -15.47 2.95
N GLU A 129 -10.09 -14.52 3.88
CA GLU A 129 -10.58 -13.16 3.69
C GLU A 129 -9.62 -12.32 2.82
N MET A 130 -8.38 -12.75 2.67
CA MET A 130 -7.38 -12.11 1.81
C MET A 130 -7.57 -12.41 0.32
N MET A 131 -8.42 -13.36 -0.05
CA MET A 131 -8.52 -13.85 -1.43
C MET A 131 -8.81 -12.74 -2.44
N SER A 132 -9.76 -11.84 -2.15
CA SER A 132 -10.08 -10.74 -3.06
C SER A 132 -8.90 -9.80 -3.29
N LEU A 133 -8.07 -9.57 -2.27
CA LEU A 133 -6.84 -8.79 -2.41
C LEU A 133 -5.79 -9.54 -3.23
N TYR A 134 -5.61 -10.85 -2.99
CA TYR A 134 -4.71 -11.67 -3.79
C TYR A 134 -5.14 -11.69 -5.26
N GLU A 135 -6.42 -11.94 -5.55
CA GLU A 135 -6.97 -11.89 -6.91
C GLU A 135 -6.64 -10.56 -7.61
N LEU A 136 -6.89 -9.46 -6.92
CA LEU A 136 -6.64 -8.12 -7.45
C LEU A 136 -5.16 -7.89 -7.77
N ILE A 137 -4.25 -8.24 -6.86
CA ILE A 137 -2.82 -8.03 -7.01
C ILE A 137 -2.24 -8.97 -8.10
N PHE A 138 -2.53 -10.26 -8.02
CA PHE A 138 -1.97 -11.26 -8.94
C PHE A 138 -2.64 -11.26 -10.34
N ALA A 139 -3.71 -10.46 -10.53
CA ALA A 139 -4.20 -10.13 -11.86
C ALA A 139 -3.32 -9.12 -12.60
N GLN A 140 -2.47 -8.34 -11.89
CA GLN A 140 -1.64 -7.31 -12.50
C GLN A 140 -0.45 -7.95 -13.24
N PRO A 141 -0.17 -7.57 -14.50
CA PRO A 141 1.00 -8.07 -15.21
C PRO A 141 2.30 -7.44 -14.69
N GLY A 142 3.43 -8.10 -14.94
CA GLY A 142 4.76 -7.51 -14.68
C GLY A 142 5.22 -7.58 -13.22
N LEU A 143 4.57 -8.35 -12.35
CA LEU A 143 5.02 -8.54 -10.97
C LEU A 143 6.36 -9.27 -10.94
N LYS A 144 7.30 -8.78 -10.13
CA LYS A 144 8.67 -9.29 -10.01
C LYS A 144 8.80 -10.28 -8.84
N LEU A 145 8.14 -11.43 -8.93
CA LEU A 145 7.97 -12.35 -7.80
C LEU A 145 9.20 -13.21 -7.49
N LEU A 146 10.11 -13.39 -8.46
CA LEU A 146 11.32 -14.20 -8.30
C LEU A 146 12.54 -13.41 -7.85
N VAL A 147 12.41 -12.08 -7.74
CA VAL A 147 13.49 -11.23 -7.24
C VAL A 147 13.78 -11.61 -5.78
N LYS A 148 15.07 -11.82 -5.48
CA LYS A 148 15.52 -12.10 -4.12
C LYS A 148 15.74 -10.79 -3.37
N ASP A 149 15.19 -10.72 -2.17
CA ASP A 149 15.41 -9.60 -1.26
C ASP A 149 16.86 -9.63 -0.71
N LYS A 150 17.21 -8.65 0.12
CA LYS A 150 18.56 -8.54 0.71
C LYS A 150 18.96 -9.71 1.60
N TRP A 151 18.04 -10.58 1.96
CA TRP A 151 18.28 -11.82 2.71
C TRP A 151 18.28 -13.07 1.84
N GLY A 152 18.20 -12.91 0.51
CA GLY A 152 18.18 -13.99 -0.47
C GLY A 152 16.82 -14.69 -0.61
N LEU A 153 15.74 -14.12 -0.09
CA LEU A 153 14.40 -14.70 -0.12
C LEU A 153 13.56 -14.10 -1.25
N THR A 154 12.88 -14.97 -1.99
CA THR A 154 11.81 -14.55 -2.91
C THR A 154 10.50 -14.28 -2.15
N LEU A 155 9.53 -13.66 -2.83
CA LEU A 155 8.18 -13.50 -2.26
C LEU A 155 7.55 -14.85 -1.90
N LEU A 156 7.80 -15.88 -2.70
CA LEU A 156 7.32 -17.25 -2.45
C LEU A 156 7.90 -17.82 -1.15
N ASP A 157 9.21 -17.65 -0.93
CA ASP A 157 9.87 -18.10 0.31
C ASP A 157 9.29 -17.38 1.52
N PHE A 158 9.02 -16.08 1.37
CA PHE A 158 8.44 -15.28 2.43
C PHE A 158 7.01 -15.74 2.77
N ALA A 159 6.14 -15.93 1.77
CA ALA A 159 4.77 -16.41 1.96
C ALA A 159 4.73 -17.80 2.62
N LYS A 160 5.63 -18.72 2.21
CA LYS A 160 5.78 -20.05 2.84
C LYS A 160 6.17 -19.94 4.31
N LYS A 161 7.15 -19.09 4.65
CA LYS A 161 7.57 -18.85 6.04
C LYS A 161 6.46 -18.23 6.90
N ALA A 162 5.63 -17.38 6.31
CA ALA A 162 4.48 -16.77 6.97
C ALA A 162 3.27 -17.70 7.11
N GLY A 163 3.34 -18.92 6.55
CA GLY A 163 2.23 -19.89 6.60
C GLY A 163 1.01 -19.51 5.75
N ARG A 164 1.21 -18.65 4.75
CA ARG A 164 0.15 -18.11 3.89
C ARG A 164 -0.04 -18.98 2.65
N TYR A 165 -0.65 -20.13 2.82
CA TYR A 165 -0.72 -21.18 1.79
C TYR A 165 -1.63 -20.83 0.60
N ILE A 166 -2.70 -20.04 0.81
CA ILE A 166 -3.53 -19.53 -0.28
C ILE A 166 -2.71 -18.57 -1.13
N GLY A 167 -1.99 -17.62 -0.50
CA GLY A 167 -1.10 -16.70 -1.19
C GLY A 167 0.04 -17.40 -1.92
N VAL A 168 0.62 -18.46 -1.34
CA VAL A 168 1.61 -19.33 -2.01
C VAL A 168 1.05 -19.85 -3.32
N LYS A 169 -0.19 -20.36 -3.34
CA LYS A 169 -0.84 -20.84 -4.55
C LYS A 169 -0.99 -19.74 -5.61
N TYR A 170 -1.41 -18.54 -5.23
CA TYR A 170 -1.49 -17.39 -6.15
C TYR A 170 -0.13 -17.03 -6.76
N ILE A 171 0.95 -17.06 -5.95
CA ILE A 171 2.31 -16.81 -6.44
C ILE A 171 2.74 -17.89 -7.44
N GLU A 172 2.55 -19.17 -7.12
CA GLU A 172 2.93 -20.30 -7.98
C GLU A 172 2.12 -20.30 -9.28
N ASP A 173 0.82 -20.01 -9.24
CA ASP A 173 -0.04 -19.89 -10.42
C ASP A 173 0.40 -18.72 -11.31
N TYR A 174 0.78 -17.58 -10.71
CA TYR A 174 1.33 -16.43 -11.43
C TYR A 174 2.64 -16.77 -12.14
N ILE A 175 3.60 -17.38 -11.42
CA ILE A 175 4.89 -17.82 -11.98
C ILE A 175 4.67 -18.72 -13.19
N ARG A 176 3.75 -19.68 -13.07
CA ARG A 176 3.40 -20.61 -14.15
C ARG A 176 2.74 -19.90 -15.33
N LYS A 177 1.75 -19.03 -15.05
CA LYS A 177 1.01 -18.28 -16.08
C LYS A 177 1.92 -17.43 -16.95
N TYR A 178 2.93 -16.79 -16.36
CA TYR A 178 3.84 -15.88 -17.06
C TYR A 178 5.19 -16.50 -17.41
N ASN A 179 5.37 -17.82 -17.19
CA ASN A 179 6.61 -18.56 -17.43
C ASN A 179 7.84 -17.86 -16.82
N LEU A 180 7.69 -17.35 -15.59
CA LEU A 180 8.79 -16.65 -14.92
C LEU A 180 9.91 -17.64 -14.59
N THR A 181 11.16 -17.28 -14.92
CA THR A 181 12.36 -18.05 -14.61
C THR A 181 13.30 -17.21 -13.74
N ASN A 182 14.07 -17.88 -12.89
CA ASN A 182 15.20 -17.23 -12.21
C ASN A 182 16.28 -16.98 -13.28
N GLU A 183 16.48 -15.72 -13.64
CA GLU A 183 17.65 -15.30 -14.40
C GLU A 183 18.89 -15.20 -13.50
#